data_e64183972b9a8d03b0465455e229a399
#
_entry.id   e64183972b9a8d03b0465455e229a399
#
_cell.length_a   1.000
_cell.length_b   1.000
_cell.length_c   1.000
_cell.angle_alpha   90.00
_cell.angle_beta   90.00
_cell.angle_gamma   90.00
#
_symmetry.space_group_name_H-M   'P 1'
#
loop_
_entity.id
_entity.type
_entity.pdbx_description
1 polymer ?
#
loop_
_entity_poly.entity_id
_entity_poly.type
_entity_poly.pdbx_seq_one_letter_code
_entity_poly.pdbx_strand_id
1 'polypeptide(L)'
;KYPFWKDGFALVETPYLGMEHQGAIAYGNQYQPGYLGWDRSGSNLQFDYIIIHETGHEWWGNSVSCKDIADMWIHEGFCTYTEAIYVECMHGEKAAQVYVNALKTEVFNRRPIIGTYGINREGHGDMYVKGMLFLNSLRHTIQNDSCWWSTIKYVSDTAFKMTAVDYDMIVDAFELKTKQELRPIFEQYVKHAGLPVLEFEQKVVYEN
;
A
#
# COMPACT_ATOMS: atom_id res chain seq x y z
N LYS A 1 -9.40 -5.23 12.97
CA LYS A 1 -10.56 -4.47 13.48
C LYS A 1 -10.31 -3.00 13.29
N TYR A 2 -11.39 -2.20 13.17
CA TYR A 2 -11.28 -0.75 13.11
C TYR A 2 -10.56 -0.21 14.36
N PRO A 3 -9.45 0.51 14.24
CA PRO A 3 -8.61 0.85 15.41
C PRO A 3 -9.24 1.87 16.33
N PHE A 4 -10.06 2.79 15.82
CA PHE A 4 -10.65 3.93 16.54
C PHE A 4 -12.17 3.82 16.73
N TRP A 5 -12.69 2.63 16.89
CA TRP A 5 -14.13 2.36 16.96
C TRP A 5 -14.91 3.18 17.99
N LYS A 6 -14.24 3.74 19.00
CA LYS A 6 -14.85 4.59 20.02
C LYS A 6 -15.02 6.04 19.57
N ASP A 7 -14.23 6.49 18.60
CA ASP A 7 -14.17 7.89 18.21
C ASP A 7 -15.16 8.21 17.06
N GLY A 8 -15.74 7.18 16.48
CA GLY A 8 -16.64 7.31 15.35
C GLY A 8 -15.89 7.38 14.01
N PHE A 9 -16.65 7.58 12.95
CA PHE A 9 -16.16 7.70 11.58
C PHE A 9 -17.08 8.64 10.81
N ALA A 10 -16.54 9.69 10.21
CA ALA A 10 -17.29 10.67 9.44
C ALA A 10 -16.53 11.06 8.17
N LEU A 11 -17.28 11.37 7.13
CA LEU A 11 -16.79 12.07 5.93
C LEU A 11 -17.19 13.53 6.06
N VAL A 12 -16.24 14.44 5.99
CA VAL A 12 -16.44 15.89 6.07
C VAL A 12 -16.16 16.50 4.71
N GLU A 13 -17.17 17.08 4.09
CA GLU A 13 -17.03 17.68 2.75
C GLU A 13 -15.99 18.82 2.74
N THR A 14 -15.08 18.75 1.77
CA THR A 14 -14.00 19.71 1.58
C THR A 14 -13.87 20.08 0.10
N PRO A 15 -13.24 21.24 -0.22
CA PRO A 15 -13.00 21.63 -1.61
C PRO A 15 -11.81 20.90 -2.27
N TYR A 16 -11.17 19.94 -1.59
CA TYR A 16 -10.08 19.11 -2.11
C TYR A 16 -10.43 17.62 -1.95
N LEU A 17 -9.78 16.74 -2.71
CA LEU A 17 -10.19 15.34 -2.88
C LEU A 17 -10.31 14.55 -1.59
N GLY A 18 -9.28 14.59 -0.74
CA GLY A 18 -9.27 13.83 0.51
C GLY A 18 -8.08 14.18 1.39
N MET A 19 -8.20 13.83 2.66
CA MET A 19 -7.12 13.88 3.65
C MET A 19 -7.50 12.99 4.85
N GLU A 20 -6.52 12.25 5.34
CA GLU A 20 -6.67 11.19 6.33
C GLU A 20 -6.89 11.67 7.78
N HIS A 21 -7.67 12.70 8.01
CA HIS A 21 -7.96 13.12 9.38
C HIS A 21 -8.70 12.02 10.15
N GLN A 22 -8.08 11.53 11.22
CA GLN A 22 -8.58 10.43 12.04
C GLN A 22 -10.05 10.66 12.49
N GLY A 23 -10.92 9.73 12.15
CA GLY A 23 -12.35 9.76 12.50
C GLY A 23 -13.20 10.84 11.82
N ALA A 24 -12.57 11.78 11.10
CA ALA A 24 -13.22 12.90 10.41
C ALA A 24 -12.56 13.18 9.06
N ILE A 25 -12.59 12.18 8.19
CA ILE A 25 -11.96 12.19 6.88
C ILE A 25 -12.43 13.39 6.07
N ALA A 26 -11.48 14.22 5.61
CA ALA A 26 -11.78 15.24 4.61
C ALA A 26 -12.11 14.57 3.29
N TYR A 27 -13.21 14.96 2.68
CA TYR A 27 -13.75 14.28 1.51
C TYR A 27 -14.29 15.24 0.46
N GLY A 28 -13.80 15.18 -0.75
CA GLY A 28 -14.21 16.08 -1.83
C GLY A 28 -14.48 15.39 -3.17
N ASN A 29 -14.65 14.05 -3.19
CA ASN A 29 -14.89 13.29 -4.42
C ASN A 29 -16.37 13.30 -4.88
N GLN A 30 -17.24 14.05 -4.20
CA GLN A 30 -18.66 14.25 -4.56
C GLN A 30 -19.44 12.93 -4.72
N TYR A 31 -19.06 11.88 -4.02
CA TYR A 31 -19.63 10.53 -4.11
C TYR A 31 -19.64 9.94 -5.54
N GLN A 32 -18.64 10.33 -6.34
CA GLN A 32 -18.45 9.81 -7.68
C GLN A 32 -17.49 8.62 -7.69
N PRO A 33 -17.68 7.64 -8.59
CA PRO A 33 -16.70 6.59 -8.80
C PRO A 33 -15.34 7.15 -9.24
N GLY A 34 -14.26 6.47 -8.88
CA GLY A 34 -12.92 6.89 -9.24
C GLY A 34 -12.50 8.20 -8.57
N TYR A 35 -11.80 9.05 -9.32
CA TYR A 35 -11.43 10.41 -8.96
C TYR A 35 -12.32 11.40 -9.70
N LEU A 36 -13.34 11.96 -9.04
CA LEU A 36 -14.34 12.85 -9.64
C LEU A 36 -14.92 12.28 -10.95
N GLY A 37 -15.28 10.99 -10.95
CA GLY A 37 -15.83 10.29 -12.09
C GLY A 37 -14.80 9.72 -13.07
N TRP A 38 -13.49 9.91 -12.83
CA TRP A 38 -12.45 9.35 -13.67
C TRP A 38 -11.92 8.03 -13.11
N ASP A 39 -12.07 6.95 -13.86
CA ASP A 39 -11.47 5.66 -13.55
C ASP A 39 -10.02 5.61 -14.07
N ARG A 40 -9.07 5.87 -13.18
CA ARG A 40 -7.63 5.85 -13.50
C ARG A 40 -7.13 4.45 -13.91
N SER A 41 -7.81 3.40 -13.48
CA SER A 41 -7.42 2.02 -13.79
C SER A 41 -7.95 1.55 -15.14
N GLY A 42 -8.93 2.22 -15.72
CA GLY A 42 -9.63 1.77 -16.93
C GLY A 42 -10.34 0.43 -16.78
N SER A 43 -10.50 -0.06 -15.55
CA SER A 43 -11.13 -1.34 -15.24
C SER A 43 -12.66 -1.29 -15.24
N ASN A 44 -13.22 -0.11 -15.37
CA ASN A 44 -14.66 0.18 -15.29
C ASN A 44 -15.31 -0.25 -13.97
N LEU A 45 -14.52 -0.27 -12.89
CA LEU A 45 -15.02 -0.54 -11.55
C LEU A 45 -15.70 0.71 -10.98
N GLN A 46 -16.89 0.52 -10.42
CA GLN A 46 -17.73 1.60 -9.94
C GLN A 46 -17.63 1.70 -8.41
N PHE A 47 -16.49 2.20 -7.91
CA PHE A 47 -16.34 2.54 -6.50
C PHE A 47 -15.62 3.88 -6.33
N ASP A 48 -15.83 4.51 -5.19
CA ASP A 48 -15.18 5.76 -4.81
C ASP A 48 -13.78 5.45 -4.24
N TYR A 49 -12.73 5.76 -5.01
CA TYR A 49 -11.34 5.50 -4.61
C TYR A 49 -10.94 6.30 -3.38
N ILE A 50 -11.43 7.53 -3.27
CA ILE A 50 -11.08 8.41 -2.15
C ILE A 50 -11.63 7.86 -0.84
N ILE A 51 -12.89 7.41 -0.80
CA ILE A 51 -13.45 6.82 0.42
C ILE A 51 -12.61 5.60 0.86
N ILE A 52 -12.23 4.74 -0.07
CA ILE A 52 -11.46 3.52 0.26
C ILE A 52 -10.05 3.88 0.70
N HIS A 53 -9.38 4.78 -0.01
CA HIS A 53 -8.02 5.24 0.30
C HIS A 53 -7.96 5.89 1.68
N GLU A 54 -8.76 6.94 1.89
CA GLU A 54 -8.77 7.70 3.14
C GLU A 54 -9.26 6.86 4.34
N THR A 55 -10.17 5.91 4.11
CA THR A 55 -10.53 4.93 5.14
C THR A 55 -9.37 4.00 5.49
N GLY A 56 -8.55 3.64 4.50
CA GLY A 56 -7.33 2.83 4.70
C GLY A 56 -6.36 3.49 5.67
N HIS A 57 -6.27 4.80 5.66
CA HIS A 57 -5.42 5.58 6.56
C HIS A 57 -5.79 5.44 8.05
N GLU A 58 -6.98 5.01 8.40
CA GLU A 58 -7.31 4.69 9.80
C GLU A 58 -6.40 3.58 10.36
N TRP A 59 -5.93 2.66 9.50
CA TRP A 59 -4.92 1.67 9.87
C TRP A 59 -3.50 2.14 9.56
N TRP A 60 -3.28 2.72 8.36
CA TRP A 60 -1.97 3.06 7.80
C TRP A 60 -1.79 4.58 7.70
N GLY A 61 -1.31 5.19 8.77
CA GLY A 61 -1.19 6.64 8.94
C GLY A 61 -1.66 7.04 10.34
N ASN A 62 -2.91 6.75 10.68
CA ASN A 62 -3.46 7.15 11.96
C ASN A 62 -3.12 6.14 13.08
N SER A 63 -3.25 4.83 12.84
CA SER A 63 -2.91 3.81 13.83
C SER A 63 -1.44 3.36 13.76
N VAL A 64 -0.98 2.95 12.57
CA VAL A 64 0.43 2.68 12.29
C VAL A 64 0.97 3.92 11.58
N SER A 65 1.66 4.77 12.30
CA SER A 65 2.17 6.05 11.79
C SER A 65 3.67 6.00 11.54
N CYS A 66 4.21 6.82 10.65
CA CYS A 66 5.65 6.93 10.47
C CYS A 66 6.28 7.83 11.53
N LYS A 67 7.50 7.49 11.99
CA LYS A 67 8.31 8.33 12.91
C LYS A 67 8.84 9.58 12.24
N ASP A 68 9.10 9.48 10.95
CA ASP A 68 9.64 10.55 10.11
C ASP A 68 8.91 10.54 8.78
N ILE A 69 8.65 11.70 8.22
CA ILE A 69 7.97 11.84 6.91
C ILE A 69 8.72 11.13 5.78
N ALA A 70 10.00 10.80 5.98
CA ALA A 70 10.76 9.96 5.07
C ALA A 70 10.08 8.61 4.80
N ASP A 71 9.34 8.08 5.79
CA ASP A 71 8.62 6.81 5.71
C ASP A 71 7.15 6.96 5.29
N MET A 72 6.76 8.07 4.67
CA MET A 72 5.39 8.28 4.19
C MET A 72 4.90 7.17 3.24
N TRP A 73 5.81 6.45 2.60
CA TRP A 73 5.48 5.25 1.80
C TRP A 73 4.72 4.17 2.61
N ILE A 74 4.88 4.14 3.94
CA ILE A 74 4.14 3.23 4.83
C ILE A 74 2.66 3.64 4.87
N HIS A 75 2.37 4.95 4.91
CA HIS A 75 0.99 5.42 4.83
C HIS A 75 0.42 5.15 3.45
N GLU A 76 1.01 5.77 2.44
CA GLU A 76 0.45 5.85 1.10
C GLU A 76 0.50 4.53 0.33
N GLY A 77 1.59 3.78 0.47
CA GLY A 77 1.74 2.49 -0.19
C GLY A 77 0.74 1.45 0.33
N PHE A 78 0.55 1.37 1.64
CA PHE A 78 -0.44 0.47 2.24
C PHE A 78 -1.87 0.93 1.98
N CYS A 79 -2.15 2.23 1.97
CA CYS A 79 -3.49 2.74 1.64
C CYS A 79 -3.85 2.48 0.18
N THR A 80 -2.95 2.74 -0.76
CA THR A 80 -3.17 2.39 -2.17
C THR A 80 -3.32 0.86 -2.35
N TYR A 81 -2.58 0.05 -1.56
CA TYR A 81 -2.78 -1.39 -1.56
C TYR A 81 -4.15 -1.80 -0.99
N THR A 82 -4.70 -1.04 -0.05
CA THR A 82 -6.06 -1.26 0.47
C THR A 82 -7.12 -1.11 -0.62
N GLU A 83 -6.93 -0.22 -1.59
CA GLU A 83 -7.79 -0.13 -2.78
C GLU A 83 -7.78 -1.46 -3.57
N ALA A 84 -6.59 -2.03 -3.82
CA ALA A 84 -6.47 -3.32 -4.51
C ALA A 84 -7.11 -4.47 -3.72
N ILE A 85 -6.95 -4.48 -2.39
CA ILE A 85 -7.62 -5.45 -1.49
C ILE A 85 -9.15 -5.30 -1.57
N TYR A 86 -9.65 -4.06 -1.58
CA TYR A 86 -11.09 -3.81 -1.73
C TYR A 86 -11.61 -4.38 -3.06
N VAL A 87 -10.91 -4.12 -4.17
CA VAL A 87 -11.26 -4.68 -5.47
C VAL A 87 -11.26 -6.21 -5.44
N GLU A 88 -10.25 -6.83 -4.83
CA GLU A 88 -10.19 -8.29 -4.68
C GLU A 88 -11.39 -8.83 -3.92
N CYS A 89 -11.73 -8.21 -2.78
CA CYS A 89 -12.86 -8.64 -1.95
C CYS A 89 -14.22 -8.46 -2.61
N MET A 90 -14.42 -7.37 -3.35
CA MET A 90 -15.72 -7.03 -3.93
C MET A 90 -15.93 -7.58 -5.33
N HIS A 91 -14.86 -7.73 -6.12
CA HIS A 91 -14.91 -8.07 -7.55
C HIS A 91 -14.08 -9.30 -7.91
N GLY A 92 -13.34 -9.86 -6.96
CA GLY A 92 -12.52 -11.06 -7.13
C GLY A 92 -11.09 -10.79 -7.61
N GLU A 93 -10.27 -11.82 -7.50
CA GLU A 93 -8.82 -11.76 -7.77
C GLU A 93 -8.49 -11.25 -9.19
N LYS A 94 -9.22 -11.72 -10.21
CA LYS A 94 -8.97 -11.29 -11.59
C LYS A 94 -9.18 -9.79 -11.78
N ALA A 95 -10.21 -9.22 -11.15
CA ALA A 95 -10.46 -7.79 -11.20
C ALA A 95 -9.33 -7.01 -10.50
N ALA A 96 -8.87 -7.50 -9.34
CA ALA A 96 -7.74 -6.91 -8.64
C ALA A 96 -6.45 -6.94 -9.47
N GLN A 97 -6.18 -8.04 -10.17
CA GLN A 97 -5.03 -8.14 -11.09
C GLN A 97 -5.12 -7.13 -12.23
N VAL A 98 -6.30 -6.93 -12.82
CA VAL A 98 -6.52 -5.91 -13.86
C VAL A 98 -6.27 -4.52 -13.27
N TYR A 99 -6.85 -4.21 -12.11
CA TYR A 99 -6.69 -2.95 -11.40
C TYR A 99 -5.20 -2.63 -11.13
N VAL A 100 -4.50 -3.54 -10.46
CA VAL A 100 -3.08 -3.39 -10.11
C VAL A 100 -2.21 -3.23 -11.37
N ASN A 101 -2.47 -4.01 -12.42
CA ASN A 101 -1.70 -3.96 -13.66
C ASN A 101 -1.90 -2.66 -14.44
N ALA A 102 -3.10 -2.10 -14.42
CA ALA A 102 -3.41 -0.84 -15.12
C ALA A 102 -2.60 0.33 -14.55
N LEU A 103 -2.41 0.36 -13.23
CA LEU A 103 -1.72 1.45 -12.54
C LEU A 103 -0.19 1.45 -12.72
N LYS A 104 0.40 0.40 -13.29
CA LYS A 104 1.86 0.32 -13.54
C LYS A 104 2.40 1.50 -14.36
N THR A 105 1.60 2.05 -15.26
CA THR A 105 1.98 3.17 -16.12
C THR A 105 2.15 4.49 -15.37
N GLU A 106 1.69 4.58 -14.13
CA GLU A 106 1.84 5.76 -13.28
C GLU A 106 3.16 5.80 -12.51
N VAL A 107 3.98 4.75 -12.59
CA VAL A 107 5.27 4.67 -11.87
C VAL A 107 6.40 5.23 -12.74
N PHE A 108 7.06 6.26 -12.24
CA PHE A 108 8.13 6.97 -12.96
C PHE A 108 9.54 6.51 -12.59
N ASN A 109 9.74 5.94 -11.41
CA ASN A 109 11.05 5.48 -10.90
C ASN A 109 12.18 6.53 -10.97
N ARG A 110 11.87 7.80 -10.71
CA ARG A 110 12.87 8.88 -10.76
C ARG A 110 13.70 8.98 -9.48
N ARG A 111 13.13 8.64 -8.35
CA ARG A 111 13.77 8.67 -7.03
C ARG A 111 13.19 7.55 -6.16
N PRO A 112 13.88 7.17 -5.05
CA PRO A 112 13.33 6.26 -4.05
C PRO A 112 11.97 6.72 -3.53
N ILE A 113 11.13 5.77 -3.11
CA ILE A 113 9.86 6.06 -2.44
C ILE A 113 10.02 6.37 -0.95
N ILE A 114 11.17 6.05 -0.37
CA ILE A 114 11.58 6.53 0.96
C ILE A 114 12.26 7.89 0.82
N GLY A 115 12.00 8.77 1.78
CA GLY A 115 12.59 10.11 1.83
C GLY A 115 13.93 10.17 2.54
N THR A 116 14.31 11.38 2.95
CA THR A 116 15.54 11.62 3.70
C THR A 116 15.19 11.93 5.15
N TYR A 117 15.65 11.10 6.06
CA TYR A 117 15.41 11.28 7.49
C TYR A 117 16.00 12.57 8.06
N GLY A 118 15.33 13.12 9.05
CA GLY A 118 15.78 14.27 9.82
C GLY A 118 15.63 15.63 9.13
N ILE A 119 15.06 15.69 7.92
CA ILE A 119 14.86 16.92 7.15
C ILE A 119 13.47 16.95 6.51
N ASN A 120 12.42 16.96 7.15
CA ASN A 120 11.03 17.08 6.64
C ASN A 120 10.91 16.89 5.10
N ARG A 121 11.37 15.75 4.59
CA ARG A 121 11.42 15.44 3.15
C ARG A 121 10.96 14.01 2.89
N GLU A 122 9.77 13.89 2.34
CA GLU A 122 9.20 12.62 1.87
C GLU A 122 9.92 12.03 0.64
N GLY A 123 9.60 10.78 0.33
CA GLY A 123 10.05 10.09 -0.87
C GLY A 123 9.39 10.64 -2.16
N HIS A 124 9.60 9.92 -3.27
CA HIS A 124 8.94 10.24 -4.53
C HIS A 124 7.45 9.91 -4.48
N GLY A 125 6.61 10.65 -5.22
CA GLY A 125 5.18 10.38 -5.34
C GLY A 125 4.83 8.97 -5.86
N ASP A 126 5.79 8.23 -6.41
CA ASP A 126 5.62 6.79 -6.69
C ASP A 126 5.31 5.97 -5.43
N MET A 127 5.46 6.52 -4.21
CA MET A 127 5.14 5.83 -2.96
C MET A 127 3.71 5.28 -2.92
N TYR A 128 2.78 5.90 -3.62
CA TYR A 128 1.42 5.42 -3.80
C TYR A 128 1.40 4.13 -4.64
N VAL A 129 1.58 4.26 -5.94
CA VAL A 129 1.42 3.14 -6.88
C VAL A 129 2.57 2.14 -6.80
N LYS A 130 3.83 2.59 -6.78
CA LYS A 130 4.97 1.68 -6.61
C LYS A 130 4.93 0.98 -5.25
N GLY A 131 4.48 1.68 -4.18
CA GLY A 131 4.25 1.09 -2.87
C GLY A 131 3.23 -0.05 -2.93
N MET A 132 2.08 0.18 -3.56
CA MET A 132 1.06 -0.86 -3.80
C MET A 132 1.62 -2.04 -4.60
N LEU A 133 2.29 -1.77 -5.72
CA LEU A 133 2.88 -2.80 -6.59
C LEU A 133 3.93 -3.63 -5.86
N PHE A 134 4.75 -2.98 -5.02
CA PHE A 134 5.72 -3.64 -4.18
C PHE A 134 5.04 -4.58 -3.17
N LEU A 135 4.03 -4.12 -2.43
CA LEU A 135 3.30 -4.94 -1.47
C LEU A 135 2.59 -6.13 -2.15
N ASN A 136 2.00 -5.89 -3.32
CA ASN A 136 1.40 -6.96 -4.12
C ASN A 136 2.46 -7.99 -4.57
N SER A 137 3.62 -7.54 -5.02
CA SER A 137 4.73 -8.43 -5.40
C SER A 137 5.28 -9.20 -4.21
N LEU A 138 5.37 -8.57 -3.04
CA LEU A 138 5.80 -9.19 -1.80
C LEU A 138 4.84 -10.32 -1.37
N ARG A 139 3.52 -10.12 -1.49
CA ARG A 139 2.50 -11.16 -1.27
C ARG A 139 2.77 -12.39 -2.14
N HIS A 140 3.02 -12.17 -3.43
CA HIS A 140 3.33 -13.26 -4.36
C HIS A 140 4.69 -13.93 -4.08
N THR A 141 5.67 -13.18 -3.60
CA THR A 141 6.97 -13.73 -3.18
C THR A 141 6.84 -14.65 -1.97
N ILE A 142 6.01 -14.29 -1.00
CA ILE A 142 5.73 -15.11 0.19
C ILE A 142 5.02 -16.41 -0.17
N GLN A 143 4.25 -16.45 -1.26
CA GLN A 143 3.54 -17.63 -1.80
C GLN A 143 2.63 -18.32 -0.77
N ASN A 144 2.14 -17.60 0.23
CA ASN A 144 1.27 -18.11 1.28
C ASN A 144 0.33 -17.02 1.77
N ASP A 145 -0.87 -16.99 1.23
CA ASP A 145 -1.88 -15.98 1.55
C ASP A 145 -2.28 -15.98 3.03
N SER A 146 -2.36 -17.13 3.67
CA SER A 146 -2.65 -17.19 5.10
C SER A 146 -1.53 -16.53 5.91
N CYS A 147 -0.28 -16.74 5.52
CA CYS A 147 0.88 -16.09 6.13
C CYS A 147 0.85 -14.58 5.85
N TRP A 148 0.57 -14.17 4.60
CA TRP A 148 0.43 -12.77 4.22
C TRP A 148 -0.59 -12.03 5.08
N TRP A 149 -1.82 -12.52 5.14
CA TRP A 149 -2.90 -11.87 5.89
C TRP A 149 -2.65 -11.86 7.39
N SER A 150 -2.02 -12.93 7.92
CA SER A 150 -1.61 -12.94 9.33
C SER A 150 -0.51 -11.94 9.63
N THR A 151 0.38 -11.67 8.66
CA THR A 151 1.44 -10.67 8.78
C THR A 151 0.87 -9.26 8.75
N ILE A 152 0.02 -8.94 7.77
CA ILE A 152 -0.68 -7.65 7.70
C ILE A 152 -1.43 -7.37 9.00
N LYS A 153 -2.20 -8.35 9.49
CA LYS A 153 -2.92 -8.21 10.75
C LYS A 153 -1.98 -8.05 11.96
N TYR A 154 -0.87 -8.76 11.99
CA TYR A 154 0.12 -8.62 13.06
C TYR A 154 0.70 -7.22 13.09
N VAL A 155 1.09 -6.67 11.94
CA VAL A 155 1.65 -5.31 11.82
C VAL A 155 0.62 -4.28 12.27
N SER A 156 -0.63 -4.35 11.77
CA SER A 156 -1.64 -3.32 12.01
C SER A 156 -2.34 -3.40 13.38
N ASP A 157 -2.57 -4.62 13.89
CA ASP A 157 -3.43 -4.82 15.08
C ASP A 157 -2.63 -5.20 16.35
N THR A 158 -1.43 -5.78 16.19
CA THR A 158 -0.71 -6.39 17.32
C THR A 158 0.59 -5.69 17.61
N ALA A 159 1.49 -5.60 16.62
CA ALA A 159 2.84 -5.07 16.83
C ALA A 159 2.84 -3.53 16.93
N PHE A 160 2.12 -2.88 16.03
CA PHE A 160 2.26 -1.44 15.85
C PHE A 160 0.94 -0.66 15.93
N LYS A 161 -0.08 -1.25 16.52
CA LYS A 161 -1.32 -0.52 16.78
C LYS A 161 -1.06 0.74 17.60
N MET A 162 -1.48 1.90 17.08
CA MET A 162 -1.26 3.22 17.68
C MET A 162 0.22 3.48 18.00
N THR A 163 1.10 3.12 17.07
CA THR A 163 2.56 3.21 17.26
C THR A 163 3.21 3.87 16.05
N ALA A 164 4.16 4.75 16.31
CA ALA A 164 5.02 5.31 15.28
C ALA A 164 6.14 4.31 14.92
N VAL A 165 6.29 4.02 13.63
CA VAL A 165 7.24 3.05 13.09
C VAL A 165 8.21 3.69 12.10
N ASP A 166 9.26 2.98 11.77
CA ASP A 166 10.18 3.29 10.69
C ASP A 166 10.32 2.08 9.74
N TYR A 167 11.07 2.29 8.67
CA TYR A 167 11.35 1.27 7.67
C TYR A 167 11.83 -0.05 8.29
N ASP A 168 12.82 0.00 9.18
CA ASP A 168 13.42 -1.21 9.75
C ASP A 168 12.42 -2.00 10.61
N MET A 169 11.59 -1.32 11.38
CA MET A 169 10.54 -1.96 12.18
C MET A 169 9.54 -2.72 11.31
N ILE A 170 9.15 -2.17 10.17
CA ILE A 170 8.25 -2.85 9.21
C ILE A 170 8.93 -4.08 8.64
N VAL A 171 10.17 -3.95 8.15
CA VAL A 171 10.92 -5.08 7.59
C VAL A 171 11.05 -6.21 8.61
N ASP A 172 11.51 -5.89 9.83
CA ASP A 172 11.72 -6.86 10.90
C ASP A 172 10.42 -7.60 11.27
N ALA A 173 9.27 -6.89 11.28
CA ALA A 173 7.98 -7.50 11.54
C ALA A 173 7.57 -8.48 10.45
N PHE A 174 7.81 -8.15 9.19
CA PHE A 174 7.55 -9.03 8.06
C PHE A 174 8.44 -10.28 8.11
N GLU A 175 9.75 -10.11 8.31
CA GLU A 175 10.70 -11.24 8.42
C GLU A 175 10.38 -12.13 9.62
N LEU A 176 10.02 -11.53 10.77
CA LEU A 176 9.59 -12.27 11.96
C LEU A 176 8.39 -13.19 11.68
N LYS A 177 7.39 -12.69 10.95
CA LYS A 177 6.15 -13.43 10.71
C LYS A 177 6.26 -14.43 9.57
N THR A 178 6.96 -14.10 8.51
CA THR A 178 7.09 -14.97 7.33
C THR A 178 8.20 -16.00 7.47
N LYS A 179 9.19 -15.76 8.33
CA LYS A 179 10.43 -16.53 8.45
C LYS A 179 11.25 -16.55 7.16
N GLN A 180 11.12 -15.52 6.35
CA GLN A 180 11.85 -15.33 5.08
C GLN A 180 12.75 -14.10 5.21
N GLU A 181 13.88 -14.10 4.51
CA GLU A 181 14.75 -12.94 4.36
C GLU A 181 14.16 -12.02 3.28
N LEU A 182 13.49 -10.95 3.70
CA LEU A 182 12.77 -10.04 2.81
C LEU A 182 13.46 -8.67 2.66
N ARG A 183 14.43 -8.37 3.53
CA ARG A 183 15.15 -7.09 3.54
C ARG A 183 15.73 -6.72 2.18
N PRO A 184 16.36 -7.61 1.40
CA PRO A 184 16.88 -7.24 0.08
C PRO A 184 15.78 -6.78 -0.89
N ILE A 185 14.58 -7.37 -0.81
CA ILE A 185 13.44 -6.98 -1.64
C ILE A 185 12.91 -5.62 -1.21
N PHE A 186 12.75 -5.39 0.10
CA PHE A 186 12.37 -4.09 0.64
C PHE A 186 13.38 -3.01 0.22
N GLU A 187 14.68 -3.26 0.35
CA GLU A 187 15.73 -2.31 -0.07
C GLU A 187 15.63 -1.97 -1.55
N GLN A 188 15.51 -2.98 -2.40
CA GLN A 188 15.43 -2.78 -3.84
C GLN A 188 14.26 -1.88 -4.25
N TYR A 189 13.08 -2.09 -3.69
CA TYR A 189 11.88 -1.39 -4.14
C TYR A 189 11.61 -0.08 -3.37
N VAL A 190 12.04 0.03 -2.13
CA VAL A 190 11.81 1.20 -1.29
C VAL A 190 12.96 2.21 -1.38
N LYS A 191 14.22 1.72 -1.27
CA LYS A 191 15.41 2.58 -1.21
C LYS A 191 16.04 2.88 -2.56
N HIS A 192 15.61 2.19 -3.64
CA HIS A 192 16.18 2.39 -4.98
C HIS A 192 15.10 2.73 -6.01
N ALA A 193 15.44 3.64 -6.93
CA ALA A 193 14.60 3.97 -8.08
C ALA A 193 14.74 2.94 -9.21
N GLY A 194 15.94 2.39 -9.40
CA GLY A 194 16.22 1.43 -10.46
C GLY A 194 15.41 0.14 -10.30
N LEU A 195 14.92 -0.40 -11.41
CA LEU A 195 14.27 -1.71 -11.43
C LEU A 195 15.33 -2.82 -11.51
N PRO A 196 15.09 -3.98 -10.88
CA PRO A 196 15.98 -5.13 -11.03
C PRO A 196 15.94 -5.67 -12.47
N VAL A 197 17.08 -6.14 -12.95
CA VAL A 197 17.16 -6.88 -14.21
C VAL A 197 16.96 -8.35 -13.90
N LEU A 198 15.93 -8.95 -14.49
CA LEU A 198 15.61 -10.37 -14.30
C LEU A 198 16.18 -11.16 -15.50
N GLU A 199 17.07 -12.09 -15.21
CA GLU A 199 17.60 -13.04 -16.20
C GLU A 199 16.93 -14.40 -15.98
N PHE A 200 16.41 -14.99 -17.05
CA PHE A 200 15.75 -16.29 -17.00
C PHE A 200 16.54 -17.30 -17.83
N GLU A 201 16.84 -18.46 -17.24
CA GLU A 201 17.36 -19.61 -17.94
C GLU A 201 16.30 -20.71 -17.96
N GLN A 202 15.86 -21.12 -19.14
CA GLN A 202 14.92 -22.24 -19.29
C GLN A 202 15.69 -23.51 -19.63
N LYS A 203 15.61 -24.51 -18.74
CA LYS A 203 16.13 -25.87 -18.99
C LYS A 203 14.99 -26.81 -19.36
N VAL A 204 15.04 -27.38 -20.54
CA VAL A 204 14.13 -28.44 -20.95
C VAL A 204 14.71 -29.76 -20.45
N VAL A 205 14.01 -30.39 -19.50
CA VAL A 205 14.32 -31.73 -19.00
C VAL A 205 13.45 -32.73 -19.78
N TYR A 206 14.09 -33.56 -20.59
CA TYR A 206 13.38 -34.67 -21.20
C TYR A 206 13.36 -35.84 -20.20
N GLU A 207 12.16 -36.21 -19.76
CA GLU A 207 11.97 -37.48 -19.02
C GLU A 207 12.08 -38.63 -20.01
N ASN A 208 13.00 -39.57 -19.78
CA ASN A 208 13.21 -40.79 -20.57
C ASN A 208 12.20 -41.87 -20.16
#